data_d50966190ebd706bdc056c0abdd89666
#
_entry.id   d50966190ebd706bdc056c0abdd89666
#
_cell.length_a   1.000
_cell.length_b   1.000
_cell.length_c   1.000
_cell.angle_alpha   90.00
_cell.angle_beta   90.00
_cell.angle_gamma   90.00
#
_symmetry.space_group_name_H-M   'P 1'
#
loop_
_entity.id
_entity.type
_entity.pdbx_description
1 polymer ?
#
loop_
_entity_poly.entity_id
_entity_poly.type
_entity_poly.pdbx_seq_one_letter_code
_entity_poly.pdbx_strand_id
1 'polypeptide(L)'
;VWRFRNEGNRAEFAKHPVFEHKDGTLLDTFKRWVNHPPKDWKPTPWFPLPWNRNQMEAFDRLPSLGFVHRPVFVDFKDEHGQPVKDRDARQKILEAGWQQALQTLPENERSKGPSRIIAAFDKNTEQRIALEGLLHGYAAQGGPVIDSGKTSQFIDTERRMGNTGAATFFVQMAVGVMGSYIEGGPSAAINLRDPAGASIVFISPPAEEKRNEQGLNVFKHMV
;
A
#
# COMPACT_ATOMS: atom_id res chain seq x y z
N VAL A 1 15.40 -0.25 9.75
CA VAL A 1 15.05 -1.60 10.20
C VAL A 1 14.46 -2.39 9.03
N TRP A 2 13.44 -1.89 8.33
CA TRP A 2 12.81 -2.60 7.20
C TRP A 2 13.79 -2.91 6.06
N ARG A 3 14.63 -1.95 5.67
CA ARG A 3 15.65 -2.10 4.62
C ARG A 3 16.71 -3.16 4.98
N PHE A 4 17.06 -3.24 6.24
CA PHE A 4 18.01 -4.23 6.75
C PHE A 4 17.45 -5.65 6.81
N ARG A 5 16.14 -5.80 6.81
CA ARG A 5 15.49 -7.09 6.98
C ARG A 5 15.11 -7.79 5.68
N ASN A 6 14.71 -7.04 4.66
CA ASN A 6 14.09 -7.63 3.47
C ASN A 6 14.93 -7.63 2.20
N GLU A 7 15.95 -6.78 2.05
CA GLU A 7 16.57 -6.58 0.75
C GLU A 7 18.06 -6.90 0.66
N GLY A 8 18.48 -7.98 0.91
CA GLY A 8 19.84 -8.35 0.53
C GLY A 8 20.72 -8.73 1.70
N ASN A 9 20.41 -8.27 2.89
CA ASN A 9 21.25 -8.62 4.02
C ASN A 9 21.08 -10.06 4.45
N ARG A 10 19.93 -10.70 4.22
CA ARG A 10 19.78 -12.14 4.44
C ARG A 10 20.68 -12.97 3.52
N ALA A 11 20.80 -12.56 2.25
CA ALA A 11 21.67 -13.23 1.28
C ALA A 11 23.15 -12.89 1.51
N GLU A 12 23.43 -11.66 1.98
CA GLU A 12 24.80 -11.23 2.30
C GLU A 12 25.27 -11.80 3.66
N PHE A 13 24.39 -11.86 4.64
CA PHE A 13 24.62 -12.54 5.91
C PHE A 13 24.84 -14.05 5.72
N ALA A 14 24.09 -14.69 4.85
CA ALA A 14 24.27 -16.11 4.53
C ALA A 14 25.61 -16.42 3.82
N LYS A 15 26.26 -15.41 3.24
CA LYS A 15 27.55 -15.56 2.55
C LYS A 15 28.78 -15.41 3.46
N HIS A 16 28.60 -14.94 4.69
CA HIS A 16 29.69 -14.75 5.64
C HIS A 16 29.76 -15.89 6.65
N PRO A 17 30.72 -16.82 6.53
CA PRO A 17 30.87 -17.99 7.43
C PRO A 17 31.18 -17.64 8.89
N VAL A 18 31.44 -16.38 9.20
CA VAL A 18 31.69 -15.87 10.56
C VAL A 18 30.44 -15.78 11.43
N PHE A 19 29.27 -16.03 10.86
CA PHE A 19 27.97 -15.81 11.51
C PHE A 19 27.30 -17.10 12.02
N GLU A 20 27.87 -18.27 11.76
CA GLU A 20 27.39 -19.51 12.31
C GLU A 20 28.16 -19.84 13.56
N HIS A 21 27.54 -19.76 14.73
CA HIS A 21 27.99 -20.49 15.91
C HIS A 21 27.83 -21.98 15.65
N LYS A 22 28.71 -22.79 16.26
CA LYS A 22 28.69 -24.27 16.18
C LYS A 22 27.36 -24.90 16.59
N ASP A 23 26.51 -24.13 17.26
CA ASP A 23 25.15 -24.49 17.69
C ASP A 23 24.02 -23.89 16.84
N GLY A 24 24.38 -23.28 15.74
CA GLY A 24 23.37 -22.66 14.82
C GLY A 24 22.78 -21.33 15.31
N THR A 25 23.32 -20.72 16.36
CA THR A 25 22.82 -19.44 16.86
C THR A 25 23.52 -18.25 16.22
N LEU A 26 22.76 -17.40 15.56
CA LEU A 26 23.20 -16.12 14.97
C LEU A 26 23.50 -15.02 16.03
N LEU A 27 23.64 -15.38 17.30
CA LEU A 27 23.45 -14.49 18.43
C LEU A 27 24.50 -13.40 18.60
N ASP A 28 25.78 -13.70 18.46
CA ASP A 28 26.81 -12.73 18.85
C ASP A 28 27.10 -11.69 17.77
N THR A 29 26.97 -12.06 16.55
CA THR A 29 27.18 -11.14 15.44
C THR A 29 26.02 -10.20 15.30
N PHE A 30 24.81 -10.69 15.54
CA PHE A 30 23.60 -9.87 15.54
C PHE A 30 23.63 -8.86 16.70
N LYS A 31 24.08 -9.25 17.88
CA LYS A 31 24.32 -8.36 19.02
C LYS A 31 25.35 -7.27 18.69
N ARG A 32 26.45 -7.66 18.06
CA ARG A 32 27.51 -6.73 17.66
C ARG A 32 27.00 -5.76 16.60
N TRP A 33 26.20 -6.23 15.69
CA TRP A 33 25.63 -5.44 14.59
C TRP A 33 24.56 -4.44 15.06
N VAL A 34 23.72 -4.80 16.02
CA VAL A 34 22.73 -3.91 16.63
C VAL A 34 23.40 -2.82 17.46
N ASN A 35 24.52 -3.13 18.12
CA ASN A 35 25.29 -2.16 18.92
C ASN A 35 26.21 -1.29 18.06
N HIS A 36 26.57 -1.77 16.87
CA HIS A 36 27.43 -1.07 15.91
C HIS A 36 26.78 -1.11 14.53
N PRO A 37 25.88 -0.16 14.23
CA PRO A 37 25.25 -0.10 12.93
C PRO A 37 26.30 0.03 11.82
N PRO A 38 26.00 -0.44 10.59
CA PRO A 38 26.90 -0.29 9.46
C PRO A 38 27.35 1.17 9.28
N LYS A 39 28.52 1.37 8.69
CA LYS A 39 29.11 2.72 8.51
C LYS A 39 28.25 3.67 7.68
N ASP A 40 27.40 3.12 6.83
CA ASP A 40 26.46 3.83 6.00
C ASP A 40 25.10 4.09 6.68
N TRP A 41 24.89 3.52 7.88
CA TRP A 41 23.67 3.81 8.64
C TRP A 41 23.64 5.27 9.08
N LYS A 42 22.53 5.94 8.76
CA LYS A 42 22.26 7.30 9.20
C LYS A 42 21.00 7.33 10.04
N PRO A 43 21.00 8.03 11.19
CA PRO A 43 19.78 8.22 11.94
C PRO A 43 18.75 8.98 11.10
N THR A 44 17.49 8.61 11.26
CA THR A 44 16.35 9.32 10.68
C THR A 44 15.43 9.78 11.80
N PRO A 45 14.51 10.73 11.58
CA PRO A 45 13.54 11.12 12.59
C PRO A 45 12.71 9.94 13.13
N TRP A 46 12.51 8.89 12.31
CA TRP A 46 11.77 7.69 12.66
C TRP A 46 12.63 6.64 13.39
N PHE A 47 13.93 6.61 13.07
CA PHE A 47 14.89 5.67 13.63
C PHE A 47 16.13 6.44 14.07
N PRO A 48 16.03 7.24 15.14
CA PRO A 48 17.15 8.05 15.62
C PRO A 48 18.26 7.22 16.24
N LEU A 49 17.93 6.00 16.72
CA LEU A 49 18.85 5.05 17.32
C LEU A 49 18.66 3.66 16.70
N PRO A 50 19.73 2.84 16.60
CA PRO A 50 19.58 1.46 16.18
C PRO A 50 18.75 0.69 17.21
N TRP A 51 17.82 -0.13 16.72
CA TRP A 51 17.03 -0.98 17.60
C TRP A 51 17.87 -2.10 18.17
N ASN A 52 17.69 -2.39 19.44
CA ASN A 52 18.25 -3.57 20.06
C ASN A 52 17.47 -4.84 19.67
N ARG A 53 18.02 -6.00 20.02
CA ARG A 53 17.42 -7.29 19.67
C ARG A 53 15.97 -7.43 20.16
N ASN A 54 15.69 -7.03 21.39
CA ASN A 54 14.36 -7.16 21.98
C ASN A 54 13.32 -6.29 21.24
N GLN A 55 13.73 -5.07 20.83
CA GLN A 55 12.89 -4.20 20.03
C GLN A 55 12.61 -4.79 18.65
N MET A 56 13.61 -5.42 18.03
CA MET A 56 13.42 -6.09 16.74
C MET A 56 12.50 -7.30 16.88
N GLU A 57 12.70 -8.14 17.89
CA GLU A 57 11.84 -9.30 18.17
C GLU A 57 10.39 -8.87 18.49
N ALA A 58 10.22 -7.78 19.25
CA ALA A 58 8.91 -7.22 19.53
C ALA A 58 8.22 -6.73 18.24
N PHE A 59 8.97 -6.03 17.39
CA PHE A 59 8.45 -5.60 16.08
C PHE A 59 8.05 -6.79 15.20
N ASP A 60 8.82 -7.88 15.24
CA ASP A 60 8.56 -9.08 14.46
C ASP A 60 7.31 -9.84 14.87
N ARG A 61 6.95 -9.70 16.15
CA ARG A 61 5.72 -10.27 16.70
C ARG A 61 4.47 -9.46 16.38
N LEU A 62 4.65 -8.21 15.90
CA LEU A 62 3.50 -7.40 15.49
C LEU A 62 2.76 -8.08 14.33
N PRO A 63 1.43 -8.05 14.35
CA PRO A 63 0.65 -8.59 13.26
C PRO A 63 0.90 -7.78 11.98
N SER A 64 1.04 -8.47 10.85
CA SER A 64 1.08 -7.86 9.53
C SER A 64 -0.33 -7.74 8.99
N LEU A 65 -0.86 -6.53 8.86
CA LEU A 65 -2.22 -6.29 8.39
C LEU A 65 -2.32 -6.13 6.88
N GLY A 66 -1.21 -5.80 6.22
CA GLY A 66 -1.14 -5.60 4.77
C GLY A 66 0.08 -4.79 4.37
N PHE A 67 0.22 -4.61 3.07
CA PHE A 67 1.31 -3.86 2.46
C PHE A 67 0.74 -2.69 1.68
N VAL A 68 1.07 -1.48 2.08
CA VAL A 68 0.77 -0.26 1.31
C VAL A 68 1.87 -0.08 0.28
N HIS A 69 1.52 -0.14 -0.99
CA HIS A 69 2.46 0.03 -2.10
C HIS A 69 2.79 1.50 -2.32
N ARG A 70 3.74 1.75 -3.22
CA ARG A 70 4.15 3.12 -3.55
C ARG A 70 2.97 3.88 -4.16
N PRO A 71 2.56 5.04 -3.61
CA PRO A 71 1.51 5.86 -4.19
C PRO A 71 1.97 6.44 -5.53
N VAL A 72 1.03 6.58 -6.45
CA VAL A 72 1.17 7.29 -7.71
C VAL A 72 0.35 8.57 -7.62
N PHE A 73 1.01 9.70 -7.88
CA PHE A 73 0.37 10.99 -7.96
C PHE A 73 0.20 11.35 -9.43
N VAL A 74 -1.00 11.71 -9.80
CA VAL A 74 -1.41 12.04 -11.18
C VAL A 74 -1.71 13.53 -11.22
N ASP A 75 -0.97 14.27 -12.02
CA ASP A 75 -1.24 15.69 -12.28
C ASP A 75 -2.05 15.83 -13.58
N PHE A 76 -3.20 16.52 -13.51
CA PHE A 76 -3.99 16.85 -14.69
C PHE A 76 -3.45 18.10 -15.37
N LYS A 77 -2.19 18.02 -15.80
CA LYS A 77 -1.47 19.08 -16.52
C LYS A 77 -0.95 18.55 -17.85
N ASP A 78 -0.83 19.46 -18.80
CA ASP A 78 -0.18 19.18 -20.09
C ASP A 78 1.36 19.26 -19.98
N GLU A 79 2.05 19.04 -21.09
CA GLU A 79 3.53 19.11 -21.19
C GLU A 79 4.10 20.49 -20.83
N HIS A 80 3.27 21.53 -20.86
CA HIS A 80 3.62 22.90 -20.50
C HIS A 80 3.25 23.28 -19.07
N GLY A 81 2.74 22.28 -18.29
CA GLY A 81 2.31 22.48 -16.91
C GLY A 81 0.97 23.19 -16.77
N GLN A 82 0.20 23.37 -17.88
CA GLN A 82 -1.10 24.00 -17.85
C GLN A 82 -2.21 22.98 -17.51
N PRO A 83 -3.23 23.38 -16.76
CA PRO A 83 -4.35 22.49 -16.42
C PRO A 83 -5.06 21.96 -17.67
N VAL A 84 -5.16 20.66 -17.80
CA VAL A 84 -5.93 20.00 -18.87
C VAL A 84 -7.41 20.14 -18.56
N LYS A 85 -8.14 20.84 -19.43
CA LYS A 85 -9.60 21.06 -19.32
C LYS A 85 -10.39 20.02 -20.08
N ASP A 86 -9.80 19.46 -21.12
CA ASP A 86 -10.44 18.45 -21.95
C ASP A 86 -10.67 17.17 -21.15
N ARG A 87 -11.91 16.66 -21.21
CA ARG A 87 -12.33 15.50 -20.41
C ARG A 87 -11.67 14.21 -20.85
N ASP A 88 -11.55 14.00 -22.16
CA ASP A 88 -10.97 12.77 -22.70
C ASP A 88 -9.46 12.72 -22.45
N ALA A 89 -8.79 13.89 -22.53
CA ALA A 89 -7.39 14.00 -22.18
C ALA A 89 -7.15 13.72 -20.68
N ARG A 90 -8.00 14.25 -19.78
CA ARG A 90 -7.94 13.94 -18.34
C ARG A 90 -8.18 12.47 -18.07
N GLN A 91 -9.12 11.85 -18.77
CA GLN A 91 -9.39 10.42 -18.65
C GLN A 91 -8.16 9.59 -19.00
N LYS A 92 -7.49 9.90 -20.12
CA LYS A 92 -6.25 9.22 -20.52
C LYS A 92 -5.12 9.37 -19.51
N ILE A 93 -4.97 10.56 -18.92
CA ILE A 93 -3.98 10.82 -17.86
C ILE A 93 -4.29 9.97 -16.62
N LEU A 94 -5.55 9.88 -16.21
CA LEU A 94 -5.97 9.05 -15.08
C LEU A 94 -5.75 7.56 -15.37
N GLU A 95 -6.04 7.09 -16.56
CA GLU A 95 -5.79 5.72 -17.01
C GLU A 95 -4.29 5.38 -17.00
N ALA A 96 -3.43 6.27 -17.47
CA ALA A 96 -2.00 6.12 -17.41
C ALA A 96 -1.50 6.00 -15.96
N GLY A 97 -2.00 6.86 -15.07
CA GLY A 97 -1.71 6.81 -13.64
C GLY A 97 -2.18 5.50 -12.99
N TRP A 98 -3.35 5.00 -13.37
CA TRP A 98 -3.86 3.71 -12.92
C TRP A 98 -2.95 2.56 -13.34
N GLN A 99 -2.53 2.53 -14.61
CA GLN A 99 -1.61 1.52 -15.12
C GLN A 99 -0.26 1.58 -14.40
N GLN A 100 0.27 2.77 -14.14
CA GLN A 100 1.49 2.95 -13.36
C GLN A 100 1.31 2.44 -11.92
N ALA A 101 0.18 2.70 -11.29
CA ALA A 101 -0.12 2.21 -9.96
C ALA A 101 -0.25 0.69 -9.91
N LEU A 102 -0.88 0.06 -10.91
CA LEU A 102 -0.94 -1.40 -11.04
C LEU A 102 0.44 -2.05 -11.09
N GLN A 103 1.45 -1.38 -11.69
CA GLN A 103 2.82 -1.90 -11.72
C GLN A 103 3.49 -1.97 -10.35
N THR A 104 2.93 -1.31 -9.33
CA THR A 104 3.45 -1.40 -7.96
C THR A 104 3.06 -2.70 -7.26
N LEU A 105 2.03 -3.39 -7.76
CA LEU A 105 1.59 -4.69 -7.24
C LEU A 105 2.54 -5.82 -7.67
N PRO A 106 2.70 -6.86 -6.82
CA PRO A 106 3.30 -8.12 -7.22
C PRO A 106 2.57 -8.72 -8.44
N GLU A 107 3.29 -9.44 -9.30
CA GLU A 107 2.76 -9.96 -10.56
C GLU A 107 1.51 -10.85 -10.38
N ASN A 108 1.52 -11.70 -9.38
CA ASN A 108 0.40 -12.59 -9.04
C ASN A 108 -0.87 -11.85 -8.58
N GLU A 109 -0.73 -10.65 -8.05
CA GLU A 109 -1.86 -9.79 -7.65
C GLU A 109 -2.27 -8.84 -8.78
N ARG A 110 -1.29 -8.35 -9.53
CA ARG A 110 -1.50 -7.49 -10.69
C ARG A 110 -2.40 -8.15 -11.73
N SER A 111 -2.18 -9.44 -12.00
CA SER A 111 -2.98 -10.21 -12.95
C SER A 111 -4.45 -10.36 -12.53
N LYS A 112 -4.72 -10.36 -11.22
CA LYS A 112 -6.08 -10.43 -10.67
C LYS A 112 -6.75 -9.07 -10.55
N GLY A 113 -5.95 -8.01 -10.40
CA GLY A 113 -6.42 -6.65 -10.14
C GLY A 113 -7.01 -6.46 -8.74
N PRO A 114 -7.53 -5.26 -8.43
CA PRO A 114 -8.10 -4.97 -7.13
C PRO A 114 -9.47 -5.64 -6.94
N SER A 115 -9.70 -6.16 -5.75
CA SER A 115 -11.00 -6.71 -5.34
C SER A 115 -11.97 -5.61 -4.89
N ARG A 116 -11.46 -4.45 -4.51
CA ARG A 116 -12.24 -3.30 -4.05
C ARG A 116 -11.58 -1.96 -4.32
N ILE A 117 -12.42 -0.95 -4.46
CA ILE A 117 -12.04 0.45 -4.65
C ILE A 117 -12.53 1.26 -3.45
N ILE A 118 -11.65 2.08 -2.89
CA ILE A 118 -11.98 3.04 -1.84
C ILE A 118 -11.71 4.43 -2.42
N ALA A 119 -12.76 5.19 -2.70
CA ALA A 119 -12.67 6.45 -3.43
C ALA A 119 -13.17 7.64 -2.62
N ALA A 120 -12.66 8.84 -2.94
CA ALA A 120 -13.17 10.13 -2.45
C ALA A 120 -13.19 11.17 -3.59
N PHE A 121 -14.25 11.97 -3.67
CA PHE A 121 -14.52 12.87 -4.81
C PHE A 121 -14.82 14.32 -4.43
N ASP A 122 -15.00 14.65 -3.14
CA ASP A 122 -15.45 15.96 -2.66
C ASP A 122 -16.73 16.46 -3.38
N LYS A 123 -17.71 15.56 -3.56
CA LYS A 123 -18.96 15.81 -4.30
C LYS A 123 -18.75 16.14 -5.79
N ASN A 124 -17.55 15.95 -6.32
CA ASN A 124 -17.24 16.22 -7.72
C ASN A 124 -17.76 15.08 -8.61
N THR A 125 -18.89 15.31 -9.26
CA THR A 125 -19.53 14.33 -10.15
C THR A 125 -18.67 13.99 -11.37
N GLU A 126 -17.90 14.94 -11.90
CA GLU A 126 -17.02 14.69 -13.05
C GLU A 126 -15.92 13.70 -12.71
N GLN A 127 -15.29 13.85 -11.55
CA GLN A 127 -14.27 12.92 -11.07
C GLN A 127 -14.84 11.53 -10.82
N ARG A 128 -16.06 11.45 -10.32
CA ARG A 128 -16.76 10.18 -10.15
C ARG A 128 -17.01 9.50 -11.50
N ILE A 129 -17.50 10.23 -12.50
CA ILE A 129 -17.72 9.69 -13.85
C ILE A 129 -16.39 9.25 -14.46
N ALA A 130 -15.31 10.01 -14.28
CA ALA A 130 -13.99 9.64 -14.76
C ALA A 130 -13.50 8.32 -14.14
N LEU A 131 -13.71 8.13 -12.84
CA LEU A 131 -13.36 6.85 -12.18
C LEU A 131 -14.24 5.70 -12.70
N GLU A 132 -15.52 5.89 -12.84
CA GLU A 132 -16.43 4.86 -13.40
C GLU A 132 -16.02 4.50 -14.84
N GLY A 133 -15.66 5.48 -15.66
CA GLY A 133 -15.11 5.25 -17.00
C GLY A 133 -13.82 4.46 -17.00
N LEU A 134 -12.87 4.82 -16.11
CA LEU A 134 -11.62 4.07 -15.91
C LEU A 134 -11.89 2.61 -15.54
N LEU A 135 -12.77 2.36 -14.57
CA LEU A 135 -13.06 0.98 -14.10
C LEU A 135 -13.74 0.15 -15.19
N HIS A 136 -14.65 0.74 -15.99
CA HIS A 136 -15.25 0.08 -17.14
C HIS A 136 -14.20 -0.24 -18.21
N GLY A 137 -13.33 0.72 -18.55
CA GLY A 137 -12.24 0.50 -19.50
C GLY A 137 -11.26 -0.58 -19.05
N TYR A 138 -10.95 -0.60 -17.75
CA TYR A 138 -10.10 -1.62 -17.14
C TYR A 138 -10.74 -3.01 -17.20
N ALA A 139 -12.02 -3.14 -16.89
CA ALA A 139 -12.75 -4.40 -17.01
C ALA A 139 -12.82 -4.89 -18.46
N ALA A 140 -13.00 -3.99 -19.45
CA ALA A 140 -12.99 -4.32 -20.88
C ALA A 140 -11.62 -4.85 -21.35
N GLN A 141 -10.53 -4.51 -20.67
CA GLN A 141 -9.18 -4.99 -20.92
C GLN A 141 -8.83 -6.29 -20.15
N GLY A 142 -9.81 -6.92 -19.50
CA GLY A 142 -9.64 -8.18 -18.76
C GLY A 142 -9.42 -8.00 -17.26
N GLY A 143 -9.48 -6.79 -16.74
CA GLY A 143 -9.49 -6.53 -15.30
C GLY A 143 -10.80 -6.96 -14.63
N PRO A 144 -10.86 -7.00 -13.28
CA PRO A 144 -12.08 -7.35 -12.57
C PRO A 144 -13.19 -6.31 -12.78
N VAL A 145 -14.42 -6.80 -12.85
CA VAL A 145 -15.60 -5.94 -12.84
C VAL A 145 -15.87 -5.49 -11.40
N ILE A 146 -15.84 -4.19 -11.17
CA ILE A 146 -16.15 -3.57 -9.88
C ILE A 146 -17.59 -3.04 -9.92
N ASP A 147 -18.43 -3.60 -9.08
CA ASP A 147 -19.83 -3.14 -8.93
C ASP A 147 -19.89 -1.97 -7.93
N SER A 148 -20.11 -0.76 -8.44
CA SER A 148 -20.19 0.45 -7.62
C SER A 148 -21.42 0.48 -6.68
N GLY A 149 -22.39 -0.41 -6.88
CA GLY A 149 -23.53 -0.61 -5.98
C GLY A 149 -23.22 -1.50 -4.76
N LYS A 150 -22.17 -2.31 -4.85
CA LYS A 150 -21.77 -3.22 -3.76
C LYS A 150 -20.72 -2.58 -2.85
N THR A 151 -21.08 -2.41 -1.58
CA THR A 151 -20.19 -1.79 -0.58
C THR A 151 -18.92 -2.60 -0.26
N SER A 152 -18.91 -3.90 -0.51
CA SER A 152 -17.72 -4.75 -0.41
C SER A 152 -16.73 -4.50 -1.55
N GLN A 153 -17.21 -3.97 -2.69
CA GLN A 153 -16.39 -3.72 -3.88
C GLN A 153 -16.10 -2.24 -4.11
N PHE A 154 -17.03 -1.34 -3.73
CA PHE A 154 -16.86 0.09 -3.91
C PHE A 154 -17.28 0.87 -2.67
N ILE A 155 -16.32 1.59 -2.08
CA ILE A 155 -16.50 2.39 -0.88
C ILE A 155 -16.26 3.86 -1.23
N ASP A 156 -17.34 4.65 -1.28
CA ASP A 156 -17.26 6.10 -1.29
C ASP A 156 -17.06 6.58 0.16
N THR A 157 -15.84 7.01 0.49
CA THR A 157 -15.46 7.36 1.86
C THR A 157 -16.24 8.56 2.37
N GLU A 158 -16.51 9.54 1.53
CA GLU A 158 -17.22 10.76 1.94
C GLU A 158 -18.70 10.49 2.20
N ARG A 159 -19.31 9.62 1.41
CA ARG A 159 -20.68 9.19 1.62
C ARG A 159 -20.85 8.38 2.90
N ARG A 160 -19.81 7.64 3.32
CA ARG A 160 -19.86 6.73 4.48
C ARG A 160 -19.40 7.40 5.78
N MET A 161 -18.36 8.20 5.72
CA MET A 161 -17.69 8.76 6.90
C MET A 161 -17.72 10.30 6.95
N GLY A 162 -18.23 10.94 5.90
CA GLY A 162 -18.19 12.38 5.76
C GLY A 162 -16.82 12.89 5.30
N ASN A 163 -16.65 14.19 5.34
CA ASN A 163 -15.40 14.84 4.93
C ASN A 163 -14.37 14.75 6.06
N THR A 164 -13.33 13.97 5.85
CA THR A 164 -12.21 13.78 6.79
C THR A 164 -11.04 14.74 6.53
N GLY A 165 -11.23 15.76 5.70
CA GLY A 165 -10.24 16.79 5.42
C GLY A 165 -8.93 16.25 4.83
N ALA A 166 -7.81 16.73 5.33
CA ALA A 166 -6.48 16.30 4.90
C ALA A 166 -6.17 14.81 5.21
N ALA A 167 -6.91 14.21 6.14
CA ALA A 167 -6.72 12.81 6.50
C ALA A 167 -7.41 11.82 5.54
N THR A 168 -8.20 12.29 4.57
CA THR A 168 -9.03 11.43 3.71
C THR A 168 -8.24 10.30 3.06
N PHE A 169 -7.07 10.59 2.48
CA PHE A 169 -6.27 9.58 1.81
C PHE A 169 -5.71 8.52 2.78
N PHE A 170 -5.31 8.94 3.99
CA PHE A 170 -4.88 8.01 5.03
C PHE A 170 -6.03 7.13 5.54
N VAL A 171 -7.22 7.70 5.67
CA VAL A 171 -8.43 6.93 6.02
C VAL A 171 -8.75 5.91 4.94
N GLN A 172 -8.66 6.27 3.65
CA GLN A 172 -8.84 5.35 2.54
C GLN A 172 -7.83 4.19 2.60
N MET A 173 -6.55 4.48 2.87
CA MET A 173 -5.53 3.45 3.02
C MET A 173 -5.83 2.53 4.21
N ALA A 174 -6.23 3.08 5.35
CA ALA A 174 -6.59 2.29 6.53
C ALA A 174 -7.77 1.35 6.23
N VAL A 175 -8.83 1.84 5.60
CA VAL A 175 -9.98 1.03 5.17
C VAL A 175 -9.54 -0.03 4.16
N GLY A 176 -8.63 0.32 3.24
CA GLY A 176 -8.05 -0.63 2.28
C GLY A 176 -7.26 -1.75 2.94
N VAL A 177 -6.44 -1.43 3.95
CA VAL A 177 -5.71 -2.42 4.75
C VAL A 177 -6.67 -3.37 5.46
N MET A 178 -7.68 -2.83 6.15
CA MET A 178 -8.70 -3.64 6.85
C MET A 178 -9.45 -4.55 5.88
N GLY A 179 -9.93 -3.99 4.75
CA GLY A 179 -10.66 -4.76 3.75
C GLY A 179 -9.80 -5.86 3.12
N SER A 180 -8.54 -5.56 2.79
CA SER A 180 -7.60 -6.56 2.25
C SER A 180 -7.27 -7.65 3.26
N TYR A 181 -7.14 -7.30 4.55
CA TYR A 181 -6.88 -8.28 5.59
C TYR A 181 -8.07 -9.21 5.84
N ILE A 182 -9.27 -8.65 5.98
CA ILE A 182 -10.48 -9.40 6.36
C ILE A 182 -10.98 -10.27 5.21
N GLU A 183 -11.13 -9.67 4.03
CA GLU A 183 -11.79 -10.33 2.87
C GLU A 183 -10.79 -10.90 1.86
N GLY A 184 -9.51 -10.59 2.01
CA GLY A 184 -8.48 -10.94 1.02
C GLY A 184 -8.54 -10.06 -0.24
N GLY A 185 -7.57 -10.28 -1.12
CA GLY A 185 -7.41 -9.55 -2.37
C GLY A 185 -6.93 -8.09 -2.19
N PRO A 186 -6.33 -7.51 -3.23
CA PRO A 186 -5.84 -6.13 -3.17
C PRO A 186 -6.97 -5.11 -3.11
N SER A 187 -6.72 -3.99 -2.44
CA SER A 187 -7.57 -2.80 -2.44
C SER A 187 -6.88 -1.67 -3.21
N ALA A 188 -7.66 -0.82 -3.88
CA ALA A 188 -7.15 0.42 -4.45
C ALA A 188 -7.79 1.62 -3.74
N ALA A 189 -6.98 2.44 -3.09
CA ALA A 189 -7.40 3.72 -2.53
C ALA A 189 -7.13 4.82 -3.56
N ILE A 190 -8.17 5.59 -3.91
CA ILE A 190 -8.13 6.60 -4.96
C ILE A 190 -8.71 7.90 -4.41
N ASN A 191 -7.86 8.91 -4.30
CA ASN A 191 -8.28 10.25 -3.90
C ASN A 191 -8.38 11.15 -5.14
N LEU A 192 -9.60 11.56 -5.46
CA LEU A 192 -9.96 12.42 -6.58
C LEU A 192 -10.59 13.74 -6.09
N ARG A 193 -10.28 14.17 -4.87
CA ARG A 193 -10.83 15.41 -4.30
C ARG A 193 -10.20 16.66 -4.90
N ASP A 194 -8.92 16.55 -5.29
CA ASP A 194 -8.22 17.63 -5.96
C ASP A 194 -8.62 17.68 -7.43
N PRO A 195 -9.22 18.79 -7.91
CA PRO A 195 -9.53 18.93 -9.33
C PRO A 195 -8.29 18.99 -10.23
N ALA A 196 -7.12 19.26 -9.66
CA ALA A 196 -5.86 19.35 -10.38
C ALA A 196 -5.11 18.01 -10.49
N GLY A 197 -5.57 16.95 -9.79
CA GLY A 197 -4.86 15.69 -9.79
C GLY A 197 -5.60 14.54 -9.11
N ALA A 198 -4.93 13.40 -9.04
CA ALA A 198 -5.38 12.23 -8.31
C ALA A 198 -4.23 11.58 -7.55
N SER A 199 -4.55 10.85 -6.49
CA SER A 199 -3.59 10.00 -5.79
C SER A 199 -4.13 8.58 -5.77
N ILE A 200 -3.32 7.62 -6.20
CA ILE A 200 -3.69 6.22 -6.32
C ILE A 200 -2.68 5.38 -5.53
N VAL A 201 -3.15 4.50 -4.66
CA VAL A 201 -2.30 3.55 -3.95
C VAL A 201 -2.99 2.20 -3.88
N PHE A 202 -2.23 1.15 -4.18
CA PHE A 202 -2.68 -0.21 -3.97
C PHE A 202 -2.25 -0.73 -2.61
N ILE A 203 -3.05 -1.60 -2.05
CA ILE A 203 -2.82 -2.24 -0.75
C ILE A 203 -3.02 -3.74 -0.95
N SER A 204 -2.00 -4.53 -0.64
CA SER A 204 -2.06 -5.99 -0.67
C SER A 204 -2.33 -6.57 0.72
N PRO A 205 -3.07 -7.68 0.82
CA PRO A 205 -3.16 -8.45 2.05
C PRO A 205 -1.78 -9.05 2.41
N PRO A 206 -1.55 -9.46 3.66
CA PRO A 206 -0.43 -10.34 3.97
C PRO A 206 -0.62 -11.71 3.30
N ALA A 207 0.46 -12.49 3.20
CA ALA A 207 0.38 -13.87 2.72
C ALA A 207 -0.70 -14.65 3.50
N GLU A 208 -1.37 -15.58 2.83
CA GLU A 208 -2.51 -16.31 3.40
C GLU A 208 -2.11 -17.09 4.65
N GLU A 209 -0.93 -17.72 4.63
CA GLU A 209 -0.40 -18.42 5.79
C GLU A 209 -0.25 -17.47 6.99
N LYS A 210 0.30 -16.28 6.75
CA LYS A 210 0.50 -15.28 7.80
C LYS A 210 -0.82 -14.74 8.35
N ARG A 211 -1.79 -14.55 7.47
CA ARG A 211 -3.14 -14.12 7.86
C ARG A 211 -3.85 -15.19 8.71
N ASN A 212 -3.70 -16.46 8.33
CA ASN A 212 -4.28 -17.59 9.05
C ASN A 212 -3.63 -17.78 10.43
N GLU A 213 -2.29 -17.64 10.54
CA GLU A 213 -1.59 -17.68 11.82
C GLU A 213 -2.06 -16.58 12.79
N GLN A 214 -2.30 -15.37 12.28
CA GLN A 214 -2.72 -14.22 13.09
C GLN A 214 -4.21 -14.30 13.47
N GLY A 215 -5.03 -14.98 12.65
CA GLY A 215 -6.48 -15.04 12.78
C GLY A 215 -7.19 -13.72 12.50
N LEU A 216 -8.49 -13.77 12.35
CA LEU A 216 -9.32 -12.57 12.14
C LEU A 216 -9.46 -11.68 13.38
N ASN A 217 -8.99 -12.17 14.52
CA ASN A 217 -9.17 -11.52 15.82
C ASN A 217 -8.25 -10.31 16.05
N VAL A 218 -7.35 -9.99 15.10
CA VAL A 218 -6.45 -8.84 15.22
C VAL A 218 -7.22 -7.53 15.48
N PHE A 219 -8.44 -7.44 14.98
CA PHE A 219 -9.30 -6.25 15.18
C PHE A 219 -10.29 -6.39 16.35
N LYS A 220 -10.36 -7.54 17.01
CA LYS A 220 -11.33 -7.78 18.10
C LYS A 220 -11.13 -6.92 19.35
N HIS A 221 -9.91 -6.39 19.51
CA HIS A 221 -9.56 -5.55 20.65
C HIS A 221 -9.59 -4.05 20.33
N MET A 222 -10.09 -3.69 19.14
CA MET A 222 -10.22 -2.28 18.70
C MET A 222 -11.66 -1.75 18.82
N VAL A 223 -12.56 -2.55 19.39
CA VAL A 223 -13.99 -2.19 19.65
C VAL A 223 -14.21 -2.07 21.14
#